data_3d2b497778c3f6f7c7860bfc28a3eab9
#
_entry.id   3d2b497778c3f6f7c7860bfc28a3eab9
#
_cell.length_a   1.000
_cell.length_b   1.000
_cell.length_c   1.000
_cell.angle_alpha   90.00
_cell.angle_beta   90.00
_cell.angle_gamma   90.00
#
_symmetry.space_group_name_H-M   'P 1'
#
loop_
_entity.id
_entity.type
_entity.pdbx_description
1 polymer ?
#
loop_
_entity_poly.entity_id
_entity_poly.type
_entity_poly.pdbx_seq_one_letter_code
_entity_poly.pdbx_strand_id
1 'polypeptide(L)'
;MFKHILLTTDGSDLSENAARSAMAFAKSNGARVTGLYVLQEYTPILATEGFGYVDPVTVEQFEKSAESYGKNCLAFIEREAKAAGVECDCHVETGFHIYETVIKIAEEKGCDLIWMASHGRKGVAGFLLGSETTKVLTHSPIPVLVYK
;
A
#
# COMPACT_ATOMS: atom_id res chain seq x y z
N MET A 1 -12.54 15.44 11.75
CA MET A 1 -12.61 15.75 10.33
C MET A 1 -12.48 14.46 9.54
N PHE A 2 -11.30 13.87 9.33
CA PHE A 2 -11.19 12.54 8.72
C PHE A 2 -11.53 11.45 9.73
N LYS A 3 -12.28 10.42 9.28
CA LYS A 3 -12.78 9.34 10.14
C LYS A 3 -12.30 7.96 9.73
N HIS A 4 -11.88 7.80 8.49
CA HIS A 4 -11.39 6.53 7.98
C HIS A 4 -10.23 6.73 7.00
N ILE A 5 -9.05 6.33 7.40
CA ILE A 5 -7.81 6.52 6.64
C ILE A 5 -7.43 5.22 5.94
N LEU A 6 -7.23 5.25 4.61
CA LEU A 6 -6.51 4.20 3.92
C LEU A 6 -5.01 4.48 4.02
N LEU A 7 -4.25 3.60 4.66
CA LEU A 7 -2.80 3.69 4.81
C LEU A 7 -2.13 2.65 3.93
N THR A 8 -1.37 3.08 2.94
CA THR A 8 -0.61 2.18 2.06
C THR A 8 0.79 1.92 2.61
N THR A 9 1.31 0.72 2.37
CA THR A 9 2.68 0.37 2.70
C THR A 9 3.33 -0.48 1.60
N ASP A 10 4.62 -0.34 1.42
CA ASP A 10 5.48 -1.21 0.62
C ASP A 10 6.61 -1.84 1.44
N GLY A 11 6.61 -1.61 2.76
CA GLY A 11 7.60 -2.11 3.69
C GLY A 11 8.91 -1.32 3.73
N SER A 12 9.00 -0.16 3.05
CA SER A 12 10.15 0.73 3.15
C SER A 12 10.19 1.47 4.48
N ASP A 13 11.36 1.92 4.91
CA ASP A 13 11.52 2.73 6.12
C ASP A 13 10.65 3.99 6.09
N LEU A 14 10.52 4.61 4.91
CA LEU A 14 9.66 5.77 4.75
C LEU A 14 8.18 5.43 4.94
N SER A 15 7.72 4.28 4.42
CA SER A 15 6.33 3.83 4.63
C SER A 15 6.07 3.45 6.08
N GLU A 16 7.05 2.91 6.80
CA GLU A 16 6.93 2.67 8.24
C GLU A 16 6.82 3.98 9.04
N ASN A 17 7.62 4.99 8.70
CA ASN A 17 7.52 6.31 9.33
C ASN A 17 6.19 6.99 8.99
N ALA A 18 5.71 6.84 7.75
CA ALA A 18 4.37 7.29 7.36
C ALA A 18 3.28 6.59 8.19
N ALA A 19 3.42 5.30 8.46
CA ALA A 19 2.49 4.55 9.29
C ALA A 19 2.45 5.07 10.74
N ARG A 20 3.59 5.31 11.37
CA ARG A 20 3.65 5.90 12.72
C ARG A 20 2.97 7.26 12.77
N SER A 21 3.21 8.10 11.78
CA SER A 21 2.59 9.42 11.66
C SER A 21 1.08 9.32 11.45
N ALA A 22 0.63 8.38 10.59
CA ALA A 22 -0.80 8.13 10.35
C ALA A 22 -1.51 7.66 11.62
N MET A 23 -0.88 6.79 12.44
CA MET A 23 -1.47 6.33 13.70
C MET A 23 -1.60 7.45 14.72
N ALA A 24 -0.60 8.33 14.82
CA ALA A 24 -0.67 9.51 15.69
C ALA A 24 -1.81 10.44 15.26
N PHE A 25 -1.95 10.67 13.95
CA PHE A 25 -3.02 11.47 13.38
C PHE A 25 -4.40 10.81 13.59
N ALA A 26 -4.54 9.51 13.31
CA ALA A 26 -5.79 8.77 13.52
C ALA A 26 -6.25 8.85 14.98
N LYS A 27 -5.34 8.62 15.93
CA LYS A 27 -5.63 8.73 17.36
C LYS A 27 -6.15 10.11 17.73
N SER A 28 -5.50 11.18 17.30
CA SER A 28 -5.89 12.56 17.64
C SER A 28 -7.23 12.97 17.02
N ASN A 29 -7.64 12.35 15.91
CA ASN A 29 -8.90 12.64 15.22
C ASN A 29 -10.04 11.64 15.52
N GLY A 30 -9.76 10.60 16.29
CA GLY A 30 -10.72 9.51 16.51
C GLY A 30 -11.09 8.81 15.20
N ALA A 31 -10.10 8.61 14.33
CA ALA A 31 -10.24 7.93 13.05
C ALA A 31 -9.80 6.46 13.17
N ARG A 32 -10.40 5.60 12.36
CA ARG A 32 -9.93 4.23 12.13
C ARG A 32 -8.98 4.19 10.92
N VAL A 33 -8.24 3.10 10.80
CA VAL A 33 -7.27 2.90 9.70
C VAL A 33 -7.55 1.59 9.00
N THR A 34 -7.48 1.60 7.66
CA THR A 34 -7.34 0.39 6.85
C THR A 34 -5.93 0.36 6.28
N GLY A 35 -5.14 -0.63 6.67
CA GLY A 35 -3.80 -0.89 6.12
C GLY A 35 -3.91 -1.64 4.80
N LEU A 36 -3.20 -1.20 3.77
CA LEU A 36 -3.22 -1.82 2.45
C LEU A 36 -1.82 -2.10 1.93
N TYR A 37 -1.61 -3.34 1.52
CA TYR A 37 -0.48 -3.75 0.69
C TYR A 37 -1.01 -4.24 -0.67
N VAL A 38 -0.53 -3.67 -1.76
CA VAL A 38 -0.95 -4.07 -3.12
C VAL A 38 0.11 -4.97 -3.75
N LEU A 39 -0.31 -6.20 -4.07
CA LEU A 39 0.43 -7.11 -4.94
C LEU A 39 0.12 -6.76 -6.39
N GLN A 40 1.16 -6.39 -7.14
CA GLN A 40 0.99 -6.19 -8.57
C GLN A 40 0.90 -7.56 -9.26
N GLU A 41 -0.18 -7.78 -10.01
CA GLU A 41 -0.29 -8.96 -10.87
C GLU A 41 0.82 -8.97 -11.91
N TYR A 42 1.57 -10.06 -11.92
CA TYR A 42 2.55 -10.33 -12.95
C TYR A 42 1.88 -11.13 -14.05
N THR A 43 1.56 -10.49 -15.17
CA THR A 43 1.25 -11.25 -16.40
C THR A 43 2.59 -11.75 -16.92
N PRO A 44 2.78 -13.07 -17.05
CA PRO A 44 4.02 -13.59 -17.66
C PRO A 44 4.04 -13.21 -19.14
N ILE A 45 4.53 -12.03 -19.47
CA ILE A 45 4.80 -11.58 -20.85
C ILE A 45 5.80 -12.52 -21.53
N LEU A 46 6.54 -13.29 -20.75
CA LEU A 46 7.53 -14.25 -21.20
C LEU A 46 6.96 -15.47 -21.98
N ALA A 47 5.65 -15.72 -21.88
CA ALA A 47 5.02 -16.84 -22.61
C ALA A 47 4.74 -16.51 -24.09
N THR A 48 4.73 -15.24 -24.49
CA THR A 48 4.35 -14.81 -25.85
C THR A 48 5.53 -14.49 -26.77
N GLU A 49 6.75 -14.33 -26.25
CA GLU A 49 7.92 -13.93 -27.06
C GLU A 49 9.05 -14.97 -27.15
N GLY A 50 8.74 -16.25 -26.94
CA GLY A 50 9.71 -17.33 -27.21
C GLY A 50 10.89 -17.45 -26.23
N PHE A 51 10.87 -16.77 -25.12
CA PHE A 51 11.81 -16.92 -24.02
C PHE A 51 11.31 -17.95 -23.01
N GLY A 52 11.57 -19.21 -23.24
CA GLY A 52 11.58 -20.29 -22.27
C GLY A 52 10.28 -20.52 -21.48
N TYR A 53 9.96 -21.77 -21.25
CA TYR A 53 8.90 -22.23 -20.35
C TYR A 53 9.19 -21.76 -18.92
N VAL A 54 8.32 -20.94 -18.35
CA VAL A 54 8.36 -20.61 -16.92
C VAL A 54 7.58 -21.70 -16.19
N ASP A 55 8.25 -22.42 -15.31
CA ASP A 55 7.64 -23.47 -14.51
C ASP A 55 6.52 -22.86 -13.62
N PRO A 56 5.27 -23.35 -13.73
CA PRO A 56 4.17 -22.90 -12.88
C PRO A 56 4.47 -22.97 -11.37
N VAL A 57 5.26 -23.95 -10.93
CA VAL A 57 5.70 -24.09 -9.53
C VAL A 57 6.53 -22.88 -9.08
N THR A 58 7.39 -22.38 -9.96
CA THR A 58 8.21 -21.19 -9.68
C THR A 58 7.35 -19.93 -9.55
N VAL A 59 6.33 -19.79 -10.39
CA VAL A 59 5.37 -18.67 -10.33
C VAL A 59 4.60 -18.71 -9.02
N GLU A 60 4.04 -19.86 -8.65
CA GLU A 60 3.29 -20.03 -7.39
C GLU A 60 4.16 -19.74 -6.16
N GLN A 61 5.42 -20.19 -6.15
CA GLN A 61 6.36 -19.90 -5.05
C GLN A 61 6.66 -18.39 -4.95
N PHE A 62 6.79 -17.72 -6.08
CA PHE A 62 7.03 -16.28 -6.12
C PHE A 62 5.81 -15.50 -5.58
N GLU A 63 4.61 -15.88 -6.00
CA GLU A 63 3.36 -15.26 -5.52
C GLU A 63 3.17 -15.46 -4.02
N LYS A 64 3.40 -16.67 -3.50
CA LYS A 64 3.35 -16.95 -2.06
C LYS A 64 4.37 -16.15 -1.26
N SER A 65 5.58 -15.99 -1.79
CA SER A 65 6.62 -15.19 -1.16
C SER A 65 6.26 -13.71 -1.13
N ALA A 66 5.70 -13.19 -2.21
CA ALA A 66 5.25 -11.80 -2.31
C ALA A 66 4.06 -11.53 -1.38
N GLU A 67 3.11 -12.44 -1.28
CA GLU A 67 1.99 -12.35 -0.34
C GLU A 67 2.48 -12.38 1.12
N SER A 68 3.39 -13.29 1.45
CA SER A 68 4.00 -13.37 2.79
C SER A 68 4.73 -12.08 3.16
N TYR A 69 5.44 -11.49 2.21
CA TYR A 69 6.09 -10.20 2.41
C TYR A 69 5.06 -9.09 2.70
N GLY A 70 3.98 -9.02 1.93
CA GLY A 70 2.88 -8.07 2.15
C GLY A 70 2.24 -8.22 3.53
N LYS A 71 1.99 -9.46 3.96
CA LYS A 71 1.49 -9.74 5.31
C LYS A 71 2.44 -9.26 6.41
N ASN A 72 3.75 -9.41 6.23
CA ASN A 72 4.74 -8.91 7.18
C ASN A 72 4.74 -7.38 7.25
N CYS A 73 4.60 -6.69 6.11
CA CYS A 73 4.47 -5.23 6.08
C CYS A 73 3.22 -4.76 6.82
N LEU A 74 2.10 -5.46 6.65
CA LEU A 74 0.84 -5.15 7.33
C LEU A 74 0.90 -5.46 8.83
N ALA A 75 1.61 -6.51 9.25
CA ALA A 75 1.82 -6.83 10.66
C ALA A 75 2.52 -5.68 11.41
N PHE A 76 3.38 -4.93 10.74
CA PHE A 76 3.95 -3.69 11.28
C PHE A 76 2.85 -2.65 11.56
N ILE A 77 1.96 -2.41 10.60
CA ILE A 77 0.84 -1.46 10.74
C ILE A 77 -0.08 -1.88 11.90
N GLU A 78 -0.46 -3.15 11.97
CA GLU A 78 -1.30 -3.69 13.06
C GLU A 78 -0.67 -3.49 14.44
N ARG A 79 0.63 -3.72 14.55
CA ARG A 79 1.38 -3.50 15.79
C ARG A 79 1.37 -2.03 16.21
N GLU A 80 1.63 -1.11 15.28
CA GLU A 80 1.62 0.34 15.55
C GLU A 80 0.21 0.82 15.92
N ALA A 81 -0.83 0.31 15.24
CA ALA A 81 -2.23 0.61 15.54
C ALA A 81 -2.60 0.16 16.95
N LYS A 82 -2.25 -1.07 17.32
CA LYS A 82 -2.48 -1.62 18.67
C LYS A 82 -1.77 -0.80 19.75
N ALA A 83 -0.52 -0.42 19.52
CA ALA A 83 0.24 0.42 20.44
C ALA A 83 -0.36 1.82 20.61
N ALA A 84 -0.92 2.37 19.55
CA ALA A 84 -1.60 3.67 19.56
C ALA A 84 -3.04 3.61 20.11
N GLY A 85 -3.65 2.43 20.17
CA GLY A 85 -5.08 2.26 20.51
C GLY A 85 -6.01 2.73 19.39
N VAL A 86 -5.59 2.54 18.12
CA VAL A 86 -6.34 2.88 16.91
C VAL A 86 -6.98 1.62 16.34
N GLU A 87 -8.27 1.68 16.01
CA GLU A 87 -8.95 0.62 15.29
C GLU A 87 -8.34 0.47 13.90
N CYS A 88 -7.91 -0.76 13.56
CA CYS A 88 -7.21 -1.03 12.30
C CYS A 88 -7.61 -2.40 11.73
N ASP A 89 -7.90 -2.43 10.44
CA ASP A 89 -7.98 -3.65 9.64
C ASP A 89 -6.97 -3.60 8.50
N CYS A 90 -6.41 -4.75 8.11
CA CYS A 90 -5.35 -4.81 7.11
C CYS A 90 -5.67 -5.80 6.00
N HIS A 91 -5.36 -5.43 4.74
CA HIS A 91 -5.65 -6.22 3.56
C HIS A 91 -4.46 -6.27 2.60
N VAL A 92 -4.20 -7.47 2.07
CA VAL A 92 -3.39 -7.67 0.88
C VAL A 92 -4.35 -7.76 -0.30
N GLU A 93 -4.20 -6.89 -1.27
CA GLU A 93 -5.01 -6.87 -2.48
C GLU A 93 -4.13 -7.03 -3.72
N THR A 94 -4.67 -7.69 -4.74
CA THR A 94 -3.95 -7.93 -5.99
C THR A 94 -4.57 -7.10 -7.11
N GLY A 95 -3.74 -6.50 -7.96
CA GLY A 95 -4.22 -5.73 -9.11
C GLY A 95 -3.14 -5.42 -10.13
N PHE A 96 -3.55 -5.14 -11.37
CA PHE A 96 -2.63 -4.79 -12.46
C PHE A 96 -1.93 -3.46 -12.24
N HIS A 97 -2.65 -2.46 -11.73
CA HIS A 97 -2.14 -1.13 -11.44
C HIS A 97 -2.31 -0.82 -9.96
N ILE A 98 -1.19 -0.55 -9.29
CA ILE A 98 -1.18 -0.27 -7.85
C ILE A 98 -2.09 0.91 -7.51
N TYR A 99 -1.96 2.05 -8.24
CA TYR A 99 -2.75 3.25 -7.96
C TYR A 99 -4.26 3.04 -8.11
N GLU A 100 -4.71 2.26 -9.11
CA GLU A 100 -6.13 1.96 -9.32
C GLU A 100 -6.67 1.10 -8.18
N THR A 101 -5.90 0.10 -7.75
CA THR A 101 -6.25 -0.75 -6.62
C THR A 101 -6.36 0.06 -5.33
N VAL A 102 -5.42 0.97 -5.07
CA VAL A 102 -5.45 1.88 -3.90
C VAL A 102 -6.73 2.70 -3.90
N ILE A 103 -7.06 3.36 -5.01
CA ILE A 103 -8.26 4.21 -5.11
C ILE A 103 -9.53 3.37 -4.95
N LYS A 104 -9.62 2.24 -5.66
CA LYS A 104 -10.76 1.32 -5.58
C LYS A 104 -11.01 0.87 -4.14
N ILE A 105 -9.99 0.40 -3.43
CA ILE A 105 -10.14 -0.07 -2.05
C ILE A 105 -10.51 1.07 -1.11
N ALA A 106 -9.97 2.28 -1.31
CA ALA A 106 -10.36 3.44 -0.54
C ALA A 106 -11.86 3.76 -0.67
N GLU A 107 -12.39 3.71 -1.89
CA GLU A 107 -13.81 3.92 -2.17
C GLU A 107 -14.69 2.80 -1.60
N GLU A 108 -14.33 1.54 -1.84
CA GLU A 108 -15.08 0.36 -1.36
C GLU A 108 -15.16 0.29 0.16
N LYS A 109 -14.10 0.67 0.86
CA LYS A 109 -14.05 0.73 2.32
C LYS A 109 -14.66 2.00 2.91
N GLY A 110 -15.00 2.98 2.09
CA GLY A 110 -15.52 4.27 2.53
C GLY A 110 -14.48 5.09 3.28
N CYS A 111 -13.23 5.03 2.84
CA CYS A 111 -12.17 5.88 3.38
C CYS A 111 -12.34 7.32 2.92
N ASP A 112 -12.07 8.27 3.79
CA ASP A 112 -12.17 9.71 3.50
C ASP A 112 -10.81 10.41 3.41
N LEU A 113 -9.72 9.65 3.59
CA LEU A 113 -8.33 10.09 3.40
C LEU A 113 -7.48 8.90 2.94
N ILE A 114 -6.64 9.11 1.93
CA ILE A 114 -5.56 8.20 1.57
C ILE A 114 -4.25 8.75 2.14
N TRP A 115 -3.50 7.93 2.87
CA TRP A 115 -2.21 8.27 3.44
C TRP A 115 -1.12 7.39 2.86
N MET A 116 -0.12 7.98 2.23
CA MET A 116 0.94 7.23 1.60
C MET A 116 2.29 7.93 1.70
N ALA A 117 3.38 7.17 1.62
CA ALA A 117 4.72 7.70 1.53
C ALA A 117 4.97 8.38 0.17
N SER A 118 5.85 9.38 0.13
CA SER A 118 6.16 10.11 -1.09
C SER A 118 6.86 9.27 -2.15
N HIS A 119 7.58 8.20 -1.75
CA HIS A 119 8.22 7.23 -2.63
C HIS A 119 8.33 5.88 -1.93
N GLY A 120 8.53 4.81 -2.70
CA GLY A 120 8.67 3.45 -2.20
C GLY A 120 10.13 2.97 -2.18
N ARG A 121 10.32 1.65 -2.03
CA ARG A 121 11.63 0.98 -1.94
C ARG A 121 12.59 1.30 -3.11
N LYS A 122 12.06 1.58 -4.29
CA LYS A 122 12.84 1.91 -5.50
C LYS A 122 13.03 3.41 -5.70
N GLY A 123 12.52 4.23 -4.76
CA GLY A 123 12.60 5.68 -4.85
C GLY A 123 14.00 6.20 -4.62
N VAL A 124 14.42 7.13 -5.48
CA VAL A 124 15.64 7.90 -5.26
C VAL A 124 15.34 8.96 -4.21
N ALA A 125 16.17 9.05 -3.18
CA ALA A 125 16.09 10.12 -2.20
C ALA A 125 16.26 11.48 -2.93
N GLY A 126 15.18 12.25 -3.05
CA GLY A 126 15.18 13.53 -3.76
C GLY A 126 13.81 14.18 -3.81
N PHE A 127 13.70 15.28 -4.53
CA PHE A 127 12.51 16.12 -4.63
C PHE A 127 11.34 15.54 -5.45
N LEU A 128 11.53 14.39 -6.08
CA LEU A 128 10.51 13.79 -6.95
C LEU A 128 9.62 12.83 -6.18
N LEU A 129 8.31 12.97 -6.38
CA LEU A 129 7.33 11.99 -5.92
C LEU A 129 7.47 10.69 -6.70
N GLY A 130 7.25 9.56 -6.02
CA GLY A 130 7.18 8.25 -6.67
C GLY A 130 6.06 8.20 -7.71
N SER A 131 6.22 7.35 -8.71
CA SER A 131 5.27 7.24 -9.82
C SER A 131 3.86 6.85 -9.35
N GLU A 132 3.74 5.90 -8.43
CA GLU A 132 2.44 5.49 -7.89
C GLU A 132 1.80 6.58 -7.04
N THR A 133 2.59 7.29 -6.22
CA THR A 133 2.11 8.44 -5.44
C THR A 133 1.57 9.54 -6.35
N THR A 134 2.28 9.85 -7.43
CA THR A 134 1.84 10.84 -8.43
C THR A 134 0.53 10.41 -9.11
N LYS A 135 0.38 9.14 -9.46
CA LYS A 135 -0.85 8.61 -10.07
C LYS A 135 -2.03 8.67 -9.11
N VAL A 136 -1.84 8.27 -7.84
CA VAL A 136 -2.90 8.37 -6.82
C VAL A 136 -3.33 9.82 -6.63
N LEU A 137 -2.39 10.75 -6.48
CA LEU A 137 -2.68 12.19 -6.36
C LEU A 137 -3.47 12.74 -7.55
N THR A 138 -3.18 12.25 -8.76
CA THR A 138 -3.80 12.77 -9.99
C THR A 138 -5.20 12.20 -10.21
N HIS A 139 -5.45 10.95 -9.82
CA HIS A 139 -6.67 10.23 -10.19
C HIS A 139 -7.64 10.02 -9.03
N SER A 140 -7.21 10.21 -7.78
CA SER A 140 -8.07 9.98 -6.62
C SER A 140 -9.12 11.08 -6.44
N PRO A 141 -10.41 10.72 -6.29
CA PRO A 141 -11.44 11.65 -5.84
C PRO A 141 -11.39 11.90 -4.33
N ILE A 142 -10.63 11.08 -3.58
CA ILE A 142 -10.46 11.16 -2.13
C ILE A 142 -9.20 11.98 -1.84
N PRO A 143 -9.20 12.88 -0.84
CA PRO A 143 -8.00 13.60 -0.40
C PRO A 143 -6.82 12.66 -0.13
N VAL A 144 -5.63 13.06 -0.56
CA VAL A 144 -4.40 12.29 -0.40
C VAL A 144 -3.39 13.08 0.42
N LEU A 145 -2.91 12.49 1.51
CA LEU A 145 -1.81 13.01 2.30
C LEU A 145 -0.53 12.23 1.93
N VAL A 146 0.47 12.96 1.52
CA VAL A 146 1.77 12.41 1.15
C VAL A 146 2.78 12.73 2.25
N TYR A 147 3.32 11.66 2.87
CA TYR A 147 4.36 11.76 3.88
C TYR A 147 5.74 11.76 3.22
N LYS A 148 6.61 12.70 3.62
CA LYS A 148 7.99 12.85 3.12
C LYS A 148 9.01 12.56 4.20
#